data_3b2c61a2abab2fb1c32243ed4af811f0
#
_entry.id   3b2c61a2abab2fb1c32243ed4af811f0
#
_cell.length_a   1.000
_cell.length_b   1.000
_cell.length_c   1.000
_cell.angle_alpha   90.00
_cell.angle_beta   90.00
_cell.angle_gamma   90.00
#
_symmetry.space_group_name_H-M   'P 1'
#
loop_
_entity.id
_entity.type
_entity.pdbx_description
1 polymer ?
#
loop_
_entity_poly.entity_id
_entity_poly.type
_entity_poly.pdbx_seq_one_letter_code
_entity_poly.pdbx_strand_id
1 'polypeptide(L)'
;MKYELIRSKRKTLAIEIKSDGSVIVRAPMRCPRRDIERFLLEKSDWIAQHRAKVLARREQEEANPVSALTDVQLRGLKKRAALVIPERVAHFAPLVGVDYGSITIRSQKTRWGSCSSKGNLNFNCLLLLAPPEVLDYVVVHELCHRKQMNHSPRFWAEVGRVLPDYKIRVKWLKENGRRLMLLLRK
;
A
#
# COMPACT_ATOMS: atom_id res chain seq x y z
N MET A 1 -11.42 -27.98 -0.82
CA MET A 1 -10.33 -27.06 -0.44
C MET A 1 -10.36 -26.80 1.07
N LYS A 2 -9.20 -26.81 1.77
CA LYS A 2 -9.14 -26.54 3.22
C LYS A 2 -9.12 -25.00 3.44
N TYR A 3 -9.96 -24.49 4.31
CA TYR A 3 -10.05 -23.06 4.64
C TYR A 3 -10.43 -22.87 6.12
N GLU A 4 -10.05 -21.72 6.67
CA GLU A 4 -10.49 -21.24 7.98
C GLU A 4 -11.72 -20.35 7.83
N LEU A 5 -12.80 -20.58 8.59
CA LEU A 5 -14.01 -19.77 8.53
C LEU A 5 -14.09 -18.82 9.74
N ILE A 6 -14.12 -17.52 9.46
CA ILE A 6 -14.32 -16.47 10.47
C ILE A 6 -15.66 -15.78 10.23
N ARG A 7 -16.55 -15.84 11.20
CA ARG A 7 -17.84 -15.15 11.19
C ARG A 7 -17.78 -13.84 11.96
N SER A 8 -18.40 -12.79 11.42
CA SER A 8 -18.43 -11.46 12.03
C SER A 8 -19.68 -10.66 11.63
N LYS A 9 -19.88 -9.47 12.22
CA LYS A 9 -21.00 -8.54 11.90
C LYS A 9 -20.85 -7.85 10.54
N ARG A 10 -20.30 -8.53 9.54
CA ARG A 10 -20.16 -8.02 8.17
C ARG A 10 -21.38 -8.36 7.32
N LYS A 11 -21.57 -7.65 6.20
CA LYS A 11 -22.69 -7.86 5.27
C LYS A 11 -22.31 -8.71 4.04
N THR A 12 -21.00 -8.93 3.79
CA THR A 12 -20.50 -9.56 2.55
C THR A 12 -19.56 -10.71 2.86
N LEU A 13 -19.44 -11.67 1.94
CA LEU A 13 -18.39 -12.68 1.93
C LEU A 13 -17.06 -12.07 1.45
N ALA A 14 -15.94 -12.52 1.99
CA ALA A 14 -14.62 -12.21 1.44
C ALA A 14 -13.67 -13.39 1.66
N ILE A 15 -12.71 -13.51 0.72
CA ILE A 15 -11.63 -14.48 0.78
C ILE A 15 -10.34 -13.70 1.02
N GLU A 16 -9.55 -14.18 1.95
CA GLU A 16 -8.21 -13.67 2.26
C GLU A 16 -7.22 -14.82 2.13
N ILE A 17 -6.12 -14.60 1.40
CA ILE A 17 -5.02 -15.57 1.29
C ILE A 17 -3.86 -15.02 2.11
N LYS A 18 -3.47 -15.76 3.16
CA LYS A 18 -2.34 -15.41 4.02
C LYS A 18 -1.00 -15.61 3.30
N SER A 19 0.06 -15.06 3.88
CA SER A 19 1.44 -15.19 3.35
C SER A 19 1.96 -16.64 3.31
N ASP A 20 1.39 -17.55 4.08
CA ASP A 20 1.68 -18.99 4.06
C ASP A 20 0.85 -19.78 3.03
N GLY A 21 -0.01 -19.07 2.26
CA GLY A 21 -0.94 -19.68 1.30
C GLY A 21 -2.20 -20.26 1.93
N SER A 22 -2.42 -20.11 3.24
CA SER A 22 -3.68 -20.53 3.88
C SER A 22 -4.83 -19.60 3.46
N VAL A 23 -6.03 -20.20 3.33
CA VAL A 23 -7.23 -19.48 2.87
C VAL A 23 -8.13 -19.22 4.07
N ILE A 24 -8.49 -17.95 4.30
CA ILE A 24 -9.49 -17.54 5.27
C ILE A 24 -10.73 -17.06 4.53
N VAL A 25 -11.89 -17.54 4.95
CA VAL A 25 -13.19 -17.04 4.50
C VAL A 25 -13.82 -16.22 5.62
N ARG A 26 -14.09 -14.95 5.34
CA ARG A 26 -14.81 -14.08 6.27
C ARG A 26 -16.27 -13.97 5.83
N ALA A 27 -17.17 -14.39 6.70
CA ALA A 27 -18.61 -14.47 6.42
C ALA A 27 -19.46 -13.69 7.40
N PRO A 28 -20.68 -13.24 7.01
CA PRO A 28 -21.70 -12.77 7.95
C PRO A 28 -22.07 -13.85 8.97
N MET A 29 -22.48 -13.41 10.19
CA MET A 29 -22.85 -14.34 11.28
C MET A 29 -23.86 -15.41 10.85
N ARG A 30 -24.89 -15.02 10.10
CA ARG A 30 -26.01 -15.89 9.67
C ARG A 30 -25.89 -16.42 8.26
N CYS A 31 -24.74 -16.29 7.59
CA CYS A 31 -24.56 -16.77 6.23
C CYS A 31 -24.62 -18.32 6.19
N PRO A 32 -25.50 -18.94 5.38
CA PRO A 32 -25.58 -20.38 5.25
C PRO A 32 -24.26 -20.98 4.73
N ARG A 33 -23.91 -22.18 5.20
CA ARG A 33 -22.69 -22.86 4.75
C ARG A 33 -22.71 -23.15 3.24
N ARG A 34 -23.86 -23.50 2.70
CA ARG A 34 -24.06 -23.71 1.25
C ARG A 34 -23.68 -22.49 0.40
N ASP A 35 -23.99 -21.28 0.87
CA ASP A 35 -23.66 -20.06 0.14
C ASP A 35 -22.15 -19.74 0.21
N ILE A 36 -21.50 -20.07 1.32
CA ILE A 36 -20.05 -19.98 1.45
C ILE A 36 -19.35 -20.95 0.50
N GLU A 37 -19.82 -22.20 0.43
CA GLU A 37 -19.25 -23.24 -0.44
C GLU A 37 -19.45 -22.91 -1.92
N ARG A 38 -20.63 -22.41 -2.30
CA ARG A 38 -20.89 -21.91 -3.65
C ARG A 38 -19.94 -20.75 -4.01
N PHE A 39 -19.80 -19.78 -3.14
CA PHE A 39 -18.89 -18.63 -3.34
C PHE A 39 -17.43 -19.08 -3.50
N LEU A 40 -17.00 -20.08 -2.73
CA LEU A 40 -15.64 -20.66 -2.86
C LEU A 40 -15.46 -21.39 -4.18
N LEU A 41 -16.49 -22.10 -4.65
CA LEU A 41 -16.46 -22.78 -5.94
C LEU A 41 -16.38 -21.77 -7.09
N GLU A 42 -17.20 -20.74 -7.07
CA GLU A 42 -17.16 -19.64 -8.07
C GLU A 42 -15.81 -18.91 -8.12
N LYS A 43 -15.08 -18.88 -7.01
CA LYS A 43 -13.77 -18.21 -6.88
C LYS A 43 -12.59 -19.18 -6.91
N SER A 44 -12.79 -20.45 -7.24
CA SER A 44 -11.75 -21.49 -7.21
C SER A 44 -10.52 -21.11 -8.00
N ASP A 45 -10.65 -20.65 -9.23
CA ASP A 45 -9.54 -20.29 -10.11
C ASP A 45 -8.81 -19.04 -9.59
N TRP A 46 -9.57 -18.06 -9.11
CA TRP A 46 -9.00 -16.87 -8.48
C TRP A 46 -8.16 -17.25 -7.25
N ILE A 47 -8.69 -18.15 -6.41
CA ILE A 47 -7.97 -18.64 -5.20
C ILE A 47 -6.69 -19.36 -5.61
N ALA A 48 -6.76 -20.27 -6.58
CA ALA A 48 -5.61 -21.04 -7.05
C ALA A 48 -4.50 -20.11 -7.59
N GLN A 49 -4.85 -19.16 -8.47
CA GLN A 49 -3.90 -18.21 -9.03
C GLN A 49 -3.27 -17.29 -7.97
N HIS A 50 -4.08 -16.78 -7.04
CA HIS A 50 -3.58 -15.89 -5.99
C HIS A 50 -2.71 -16.62 -4.98
N ARG A 51 -3.08 -17.87 -4.63
CA ARG A 51 -2.28 -18.74 -3.77
C ARG A 51 -0.92 -19.05 -4.40
N ALA A 52 -0.90 -19.42 -5.68
CA ALA A 52 0.35 -19.66 -6.41
C ALA A 52 1.26 -18.41 -6.41
N LYS A 53 0.68 -17.21 -6.69
CA LYS A 53 1.43 -15.94 -6.61
C LYS A 53 2.00 -15.65 -5.23
N VAL A 54 1.25 -15.94 -4.15
CA VAL A 54 1.70 -15.72 -2.77
C VAL A 54 2.85 -16.66 -2.43
N LEU A 55 2.73 -17.95 -2.79
CA LEU A 55 3.77 -18.96 -2.52
C LEU A 55 5.05 -18.67 -3.33
N ALA A 56 4.95 -18.42 -4.64
CA ALA A 56 6.10 -18.08 -5.46
C ALA A 56 6.85 -16.84 -4.95
N ARG A 57 6.10 -15.83 -4.47
CA ARG A 57 6.69 -14.65 -3.86
C ARG A 57 7.41 -14.97 -2.55
N ARG A 58 6.83 -15.86 -1.74
CA ARG A 58 7.46 -16.30 -0.50
C ARG A 58 8.78 -17.03 -0.78
N GLU A 59 8.80 -17.93 -1.75
CA GLU A 59 10.01 -18.62 -2.21
C GLU A 59 11.09 -17.63 -2.66
N GLN A 60 10.71 -16.59 -3.41
CA GLN A 60 11.63 -15.52 -3.83
C GLN A 60 12.16 -14.71 -2.63
N GLU A 61 11.30 -14.41 -1.62
CA GLU A 61 11.71 -13.71 -0.40
C GLU A 61 12.67 -14.57 0.44
N GLU A 62 12.47 -15.89 0.49
CA GLU A 62 13.33 -16.86 1.18
C GLU A 62 14.67 -17.08 0.44
N ALA A 63 14.64 -17.13 -0.89
CA ALA A 63 15.84 -17.25 -1.73
C ALA A 63 16.71 -15.98 -1.74
N ASN A 64 16.10 -14.80 -1.56
CA ASN A 64 16.79 -13.51 -1.52
C ASN A 64 16.38 -12.71 -0.27
N PRO A 65 16.85 -13.11 0.92
CA PRO A 65 16.44 -12.49 2.16
C PRO A 65 16.92 -11.03 2.21
N VAL A 66 16.01 -10.16 2.66
CA VAL A 66 16.30 -8.74 2.87
C VAL A 66 16.65 -8.54 4.33
N SER A 67 17.86 -8.10 4.63
CA SER A 67 18.26 -7.74 5.99
C SER A 67 17.50 -6.50 6.46
N ALA A 68 16.90 -6.57 7.63
CA ALA A 68 16.21 -5.45 8.23
C ALA A 68 17.19 -4.28 8.51
N LEU A 69 16.70 -3.06 8.38
CA LEU A 69 17.47 -1.88 8.77
C LEU A 69 17.76 -1.91 10.29
N THR A 70 18.99 -1.60 10.65
CA THR A 70 19.34 -1.35 12.06
C THR A 70 18.64 -0.08 12.56
N ASP A 71 18.49 0.04 13.87
CA ASP A 71 17.87 1.25 14.46
C ASP A 71 18.66 2.53 14.11
N VAL A 72 19.98 2.44 13.95
CA VAL A 72 20.83 3.56 13.52
C VAL A 72 20.52 3.96 12.09
N GLN A 73 20.46 2.99 11.17
CA GLN A 73 20.12 3.23 9.75
C GLN A 73 18.72 3.82 9.62
N LEU A 74 17.74 3.28 10.36
CA LEU A 74 16.36 3.77 10.33
C LEU A 74 16.26 5.20 10.88
N ARG A 75 16.97 5.54 11.96
CA ARG A 75 17.02 6.92 12.46
C ARG A 75 17.67 7.87 11.45
N GLY A 76 18.75 7.47 10.82
CA GLY A 76 19.41 8.24 9.75
C GLY A 76 18.47 8.49 8.57
N LEU A 77 17.76 7.44 8.13
CA LEU A 77 16.80 7.52 7.04
C LEU A 77 15.64 8.47 7.38
N LYS A 78 15.09 8.41 8.60
CA LYS A 78 14.06 9.34 9.07
C LYS A 78 14.53 10.79 9.10
N LYS A 79 15.75 11.05 9.58
CA LYS A 79 16.34 12.41 9.58
C LYS A 79 16.44 12.96 8.15
N ARG A 80 16.96 12.18 7.21
CA ARG A 80 17.03 12.59 5.80
C ARG A 80 15.66 12.80 5.18
N ALA A 81 14.70 11.91 5.46
CA ALA A 81 13.34 12.04 4.97
C ALA A 81 12.63 13.30 5.50
N ALA A 82 12.93 13.71 6.73
CA ALA A 82 12.42 14.94 7.33
C ALA A 82 12.95 16.22 6.67
N LEU A 83 14.04 16.14 5.90
CA LEU A 83 14.56 17.24 5.09
C LEU A 83 13.99 17.18 3.67
N VAL A 84 14.16 16.05 2.99
CA VAL A 84 13.86 15.90 1.56
C VAL A 84 12.34 15.93 1.27
N ILE A 85 11.52 15.21 2.06
CA ILE A 85 10.10 15.10 1.74
C ILE A 85 9.36 16.43 1.84
N PRO A 86 9.56 17.28 2.87
CA PRO A 86 8.94 18.59 2.93
C PRO A 86 9.29 19.50 1.73
N GLU A 87 10.54 19.46 1.24
CA GLU A 87 10.94 20.20 0.04
C GLU A 87 10.16 19.74 -1.19
N ARG A 88 9.97 18.41 -1.35
CA ARG A 88 9.17 17.88 -2.46
C ARG A 88 7.69 18.25 -2.32
N VAL A 89 7.14 18.22 -1.10
CA VAL A 89 5.76 18.67 -0.84
C VAL A 89 5.59 20.14 -1.18
N ALA A 90 6.52 21.01 -0.74
CA ALA A 90 6.50 22.44 -1.04
C ALA A 90 6.59 22.72 -2.55
N HIS A 91 7.37 21.92 -3.29
CA HIS A 91 7.47 22.01 -4.75
C HIS A 91 6.17 21.63 -5.46
N PHE A 92 5.52 20.52 -5.05
CA PHE A 92 4.35 20.01 -5.76
C PHE A 92 3.01 20.62 -5.31
N ALA A 93 2.92 21.16 -4.09
CA ALA A 93 1.67 21.73 -3.58
C ALA A 93 1.08 22.84 -4.51
N PRO A 94 1.87 23.83 -4.98
CA PRO A 94 1.36 24.82 -5.93
C PRO A 94 1.02 24.23 -7.30
N LEU A 95 1.74 23.18 -7.77
CA LEU A 95 1.44 22.51 -9.03
C LEU A 95 0.13 21.72 -8.98
N VAL A 96 -0.17 21.12 -7.84
CA VAL A 96 -1.48 20.51 -7.57
C VAL A 96 -2.54 21.60 -7.37
N GLY A 97 -2.18 22.77 -6.83
CA GLY A 97 -3.06 23.88 -6.50
C GLY A 97 -3.81 23.63 -5.18
N VAL A 98 -3.05 23.25 -4.13
CA VAL A 98 -3.58 22.98 -2.79
C VAL A 98 -2.62 23.46 -1.70
N ASP A 99 -3.18 23.74 -0.54
CA ASP A 99 -2.47 23.88 0.72
C ASP A 99 -2.38 22.53 1.47
N TYR A 100 -1.56 22.47 2.48
CA TYR A 100 -1.41 21.30 3.35
C TYR A 100 -1.14 21.72 4.79
N GLY A 101 -1.41 20.82 5.73
CA GLY A 101 -1.15 21.03 7.15
C GLY A 101 0.25 20.54 7.55
N SER A 102 0.35 19.83 8.66
CA SER A 102 1.62 19.28 9.14
C SER A 102 2.10 18.09 8.30
N ILE A 103 3.42 17.97 8.19
CA ILE A 103 4.06 16.79 7.58
C ILE A 103 4.67 15.94 8.68
N THR A 104 4.41 14.63 8.68
CA THR A 104 4.98 13.68 9.63
C THR A 104 5.68 12.55 8.89
N ILE A 105 6.94 12.26 9.27
CA ILE A 105 7.69 11.12 8.73
C ILE A 105 7.47 9.90 9.61
N ARG A 106 7.04 8.80 8.99
CA ARG A 106 6.72 7.53 9.66
C ARG A 106 7.60 6.39 9.12
N SER A 107 7.58 5.26 9.82
CA SER A 107 8.14 3.97 9.38
C SER A 107 7.05 2.90 9.49
N GLN A 108 6.03 2.99 8.65
CA GLN A 108 4.88 2.09 8.66
C GLN A 108 5.12 0.89 7.74
N LYS A 109 4.62 -0.29 8.12
CA LYS A 109 4.78 -1.53 7.34
C LYS A 109 3.75 -1.71 6.22
N THR A 110 2.76 -0.81 6.10
CA THR A 110 1.57 -1.02 5.23
C THR A 110 1.24 0.14 4.31
N ARG A 111 1.84 1.32 4.49
CA ARG A 111 1.49 2.53 3.74
C ARG A 111 2.73 3.32 3.35
N TRP A 112 2.68 3.94 2.17
CA TRP A 112 3.68 4.88 1.68
C TRP A 112 3.41 6.30 2.15
N GLY A 113 2.15 6.67 2.18
CA GLY A 113 1.68 7.96 2.64
C GLY A 113 0.25 7.90 3.16
N SER A 114 -0.25 9.03 3.65
CA SER A 114 -1.66 9.28 3.92
C SER A 114 -1.91 10.78 4.07
N CYS A 115 -3.08 11.22 3.60
CA CYS A 115 -3.60 12.57 3.81
C CYS A 115 -4.85 12.49 4.69
N SER A 116 -4.93 13.32 5.74
CA SER A 116 -6.15 13.45 6.53
C SER A 116 -7.10 14.48 5.93
N SER A 117 -8.38 14.46 6.33
CA SER A 117 -9.36 15.49 5.93
C SER A 117 -8.94 16.92 6.32
N LYS A 118 -8.12 17.07 7.37
CA LYS A 118 -7.53 18.35 7.79
C LYS A 118 -6.29 18.75 6.99
N GLY A 119 -5.85 17.93 6.02
CA GLY A 119 -4.68 18.20 5.20
C GLY A 119 -3.34 17.82 5.81
N ASN A 120 -3.31 17.14 6.97
CA ASN A 120 -2.07 16.63 7.51
C ASN A 120 -1.57 15.44 6.70
N LEU A 121 -0.30 15.49 6.31
CA LEU A 121 0.36 14.53 5.45
C LEU A 121 1.28 13.64 6.28
N ASN A 122 1.24 12.34 6.03
CA ASN A 122 2.22 11.41 6.58
C ASN A 122 2.94 10.72 5.43
N PHE A 123 4.26 10.53 5.56
CA PHE A 123 5.07 9.84 4.56
C PHE A 123 5.97 8.80 5.21
N ASN A 124 6.18 7.70 4.51
CA ASN A 124 7.11 6.66 4.93
C ASN A 124 8.54 7.05 4.58
N CYS A 125 9.45 6.98 5.55
CA CYS A 125 10.86 7.29 5.32
C CYS A 125 11.52 6.37 4.28
N LEU A 126 10.99 5.15 4.06
CA LEU A 126 11.47 4.23 3.03
C LEU A 126 11.33 4.78 1.60
N LEU A 127 10.55 5.84 1.38
CA LEU A 127 10.45 6.50 0.08
C LEU A 127 11.80 7.04 -0.41
N LEU A 128 12.74 7.33 0.50
CA LEU A 128 14.11 7.73 0.12
C LEU A 128 14.97 6.59 -0.45
N LEU A 129 14.51 5.35 -0.35
CA LEU A 129 15.15 4.17 -0.94
C LEU A 129 14.53 3.81 -2.30
N ALA A 130 13.45 4.49 -2.69
CA ALA A 130 12.86 4.39 -4.00
C ALA A 130 13.50 5.42 -4.96
N PRO A 131 13.34 5.25 -6.29
CA PRO A 131 13.70 6.31 -7.24
C PRO A 131 13.01 7.63 -6.89
N PRO A 132 13.67 8.79 -7.10
CA PRO A 132 13.11 10.10 -6.78
C PRO A 132 11.73 10.34 -7.38
N GLU A 133 11.51 9.87 -8.62
CA GLU A 133 10.25 10.02 -9.34
C GLU A 133 9.10 9.25 -8.65
N VAL A 134 9.42 8.16 -7.95
CA VAL A 134 8.46 7.37 -7.18
C VAL A 134 8.09 8.07 -5.88
N LEU A 135 9.07 8.71 -5.22
CA LEU A 135 8.81 9.59 -4.07
C LEU A 135 7.89 10.74 -4.51
N ASP A 136 8.21 11.41 -5.60
CA ASP A 136 7.40 12.51 -6.16
C ASP A 136 5.97 12.07 -6.45
N TYR A 137 5.80 10.88 -7.01
CA TYR A 137 4.47 10.33 -7.25
C TYR A 137 3.68 10.18 -5.94
N VAL A 138 4.30 9.66 -4.88
CA VAL A 138 3.59 9.51 -3.59
C VAL A 138 3.27 10.87 -2.99
N VAL A 139 4.16 11.86 -3.12
CA VAL A 139 3.90 13.23 -2.68
C VAL A 139 2.70 13.83 -3.41
N VAL A 140 2.67 13.76 -4.74
CA VAL A 140 1.55 14.26 -5.56
C VAL A 140 0.27 13.49 -5.25
N HIS A 141 0.34 12.18 -5.06
CA HIS A 141 -0.80 11.34 -4.67
C HIS A 141 -1.45 11.84 -3.37
N GLU A 142 -0.65 12.07 -2.32
CA GLU A 142 -1.16 12.54 -1.04
C GLU A 142 -1.69 14.00 -1.11
N LEU A 143 -1.06 14.86 -1.91
CA LEU A 143 -1.55 16.21 -2.16
C LEU A 143 -2.88 16.20 -2.93
N CYS A 144 -3.07 15.31 -3.92
CA CYS A 144 -4.32 15.19 -4.66
C CYS A 144 -5.50 14.77 -3.76
N HIS A 145 -5.25 14.12 -2.62
CA HIS A 145 -6.29 13.85 -1.63
C HIS A 145 -6.87 15.11 -0.99
N ARG A 146 -6.19 16.26 -1.07
CA ARG A 146 -6.77 17.55 -0.65
C ARG A 146 -7.97 17.96 -1.52
N LYS A 147 -8.01 17.52 -2.80
CA LYS A 147 -9.12 17.78 -3.72
C LYS A 147 -10.12 16.61 -3.77
N GLN A 148 -9.63 15.39 -3.72
CA GLN A 148 -10.41 14.16 -3.91
C GLN A 148 -9.98 13.10 -2.88
N MET A 149 -10.77 12.91 -1.82
CA MET A 149 -10.44 11.97 -0.74
C MET A 149 -10.51 10.50 -1.17
N ASN A 150 -11.18 10.18 -2.27
CA ASN A 150 -11.28 8.83 -2.82
C ASN A 150 -10.51 8.72 -4.14
N HIS A 151 -10.15 7.50 -4.52
CA HIS A 151 -9.43 7.22 -5.77
C HIS A 151 -10.38 7.10 -6.98
N SER A 152 -11.30 8.08 -7.13
CA SER A 152 -12.22 8.20 -8.26
C SER A 152 -11.48 8.52 -9.58
N PRO A 153 -12.14 8.46 -10.74
CA PRO A 153 -11.56 8.95 -11.99
C PRO A 153 -11.08 10.40 -11.91
N ARG A 154 -11.77 11.26 -11.15
CA ARG A 154 -11.36 12.67 -10.93
C ARG A 154 -10.04 12.76 -10.16
N PHE A 155 -9.84 11.89 -9.16
CA PHE A 155 -8.56 11.80 -8.44
C PHE A 155 -7.40 11.49 -9.39
N TRP A 156 -7.56 10.44 -10.21
CA TRP A 156 -6.52 10.04 -11.16
C TRP A 156 -6.28 11.07 -12.27
N ALA A 157 -7.30 11.84 -12.65
CA ALA A 157 -7.13 12.97 -13.57
C ALA A 157 -6.25 14.07 -12.95
N GLU A 158 -6.43 14.42 -11.67
CA GLU A 158 -5.56 15.36 -10.96
C GLU A 158 -4.10 14.88 -10.88
N VAL A 159 -3.90 13.60 -10.52
CA VAL A 159 -2.55 12.99 -10.49
C VAL A 159 -1.91 13.05 -11.88
N GLY A 160 -2.64 12.65 -12.94
CA GLY A 160 -2.14 12.62 -14.31
C GLY A 160 -1.89 14.00 -14.90
N ARG A 161 -2.57 15.04 -14.42
CA ARG A 161 -2.31 16.43 -14.82
C ARG A 161 -0.94 16.92 -14.37
N VAL A 162 -0.50 16.51 -13.17
CA VAL A 162 0.80 16.92 -12.60
C VAL A 162 1.91 15.94 -13.04
N LEU A 163 1.59 14.66 -13.12
CA LEU A 163 2.52 13.58 -13.45
C LEU A 163 1.90 12.68 -14.54
N PRO A 164 2.02 13.02 -15.83
CA PRO A 164 1.41 12.26 -16.93
C PRO A 164 1.84 10.78 -16.97
N ASP A 165 3.06 10.50 -16.54
CA ASP A 165 3.69 9.17 -16.50
C ASP A 165 3.48 8.40 -15.17
N TYR A 166 2.59 8.88 -14.29
CA TYR A 166 2.38 8.31 -12.94
C TYR A 166 2.16 6.78 -12.93
N LYS A 167 1.60 6.21 -14.01
CA LYS A 167 1.35 4.77 -14.10
C LYS A 167 2.63 3.93 -14.04
N ILE A 168 3.75 4.45 -14.57
CA ILE A 168 5.08 3.80 -14.49
C ILE A 168 5.52 3.74 -13.04
N ARG A 169 5.33 4.81 -12.28
CA ARG A 169 5.70 4.92 -10.86
C ARG A 169 4.84 4.04 -9.97
N VAL A 170 3.54 3.95 -10.27
CA VAL A 170 2.60 2.99 -9.64
C VAL A 170 3.06 1.55 -9.86
N LYS A 171 3.45 1.22 -11.11
CA LYS A 171 3.95 -0.11 -11.46
C LYS A 171 5.20 -0.44 -10.65
N TRP A 172 6.16 0.47 -10.60
CA TRP A 172 7.37 0.30 -9.82
C TRP A 172 7.09 0.01 -8.33
N LEU A 173 6.18 0.78 -7.70
CA LEU A 173 5.77 0.56 -6.30
C LEU A 173 5.09 -0.80 -6.09
N LYS A 174 4.29 -1.26 -7.04
CA LYS A 174 3.66 -2.59 -6.98
C LYS A 174 4.68 -3.72 -7.04
N GLU A 175 5.73 -3.55 -7.85
CA GLU A 175 6.77 -4.56 -8.05
C GLU A 175 7.82 -4.56 -6.92
N ASN A 176 8.25 -3.39 -6.46
CA ASN A 176 9.39 -3.22 -5.57
C ASN A 176 9.01 -2.84 -4.12
N GLY A 177 7.84 -2.24 -3.95
CA GLY A 177 7.46 -1.62 -2.69
C GLY A 177 7.40 -2.59 -1.52
N ARG A 178 6.95 -3.83 -1.75
CA ARG A 178 6.94 -4.85 -0.70
C ARG A 178 8.35 -5.17 -0.20
N ARG A 179 9.33 -5.28 -1.10
CA ARG A 179 10.73 -5.56 -0.73
C ARG A 179 11.28 -4.46 0.17
N LEU A 180 10.98 -3.19 -0.11
CA LEU A 180 11.34 -2.08 0.76
C LEU A 180 10.65 -2.17 2.13
N MET A 181 9.36 -2.55 2.18
CA MET A 181 8.65 -2.71 3.46
C MET A 181 9.23 -3.84 4.34
N LEU A 182 9.87 -4.86 3.74
CA LEU A 182 10.56 -5.92 4.49
C LEU A 182 11.73 -5.38 5.32
N LEU A 183 12.37 -4.28 4.91
CA LEU A 183 13.44 -3.61 5.66
C LEU A 183 13.02 -3.14 7.06
N LEU A 184 11.71 -3.01 7.34
CA LEU A 184 11.17 -2.64 8.65
C LEU A 184 10.79 -3.86 9.52
N ARG A 185 11.02 -5.08 9.05
CA ARG A 185 10.76 -6.28 9.87
C ARG A 185 11.87 -6.42 10.91
N LYS A 186 11.45 -6.53 12.18
CA LYS A 186 12.31 -7.04 13.26
C LYS A 186 12.12 -8.54 13.34
#